data_8a9038708ff7b8386ea0fdbf50a3fe60
#
_entry.id   8a9038708ff7b8386ea0fdbf50a3fe60
#
_cell.length_a   1.000
_cell.length_b   1.000
_cell.length_c   1.000
_cell.angle_alpha   90.00
_cell.angle_beta   90.00
_cell.angle_gamma   90.00
#
_symmetry.space_group_name_H-M   'P 1'
#
loop_
_entity.id
_entity.type
_entity.pdbx_description
1 polymer ?
#
loop_
_entity_poly.entity_id
_entity_poly.type
_entity_poly.pdbx_seq_one_letter_code
_entity_poly.pdbx_strand_id
1 'polypeptide(L)'
;MGNAMVALKSADEVKAVSAELAKNKRTNLFRCLWAMQFESALRFGDAVKLTWDQFAEGKTHLSIKQEKTGKIHKVAITPAMRSIVQARREEAADRPCFGEYIFSLSDLRSKGQPVSHNAVLTEYGKCGRRAGFQDVGSHTPRKSKGRMLFENGAPLEHITKLLGQANPASTLFYIGFTQETADTLSEEFSLGEEW
;
A
#
# COMPACT_ATOMS: atom_id res chain seq x y z
N MET A 1 -6.69 2.58 -23.06
CA MET A 1 -6.76 3.27 -21.76
C MET A 1 -6.34 2.25 -20.70
N GLY A 2 -5.27 2.51 -19.94
CA GLY A 2 -4.86 1.57 -18.89
C GLY A 2 -5.92 1.55 -17.80
N ASN A 3 -6.44 0.36 -17.45
CA ASN A 3 -7.38 0.21 -16.37
C ASN A 3 -6.81 0.82 -15.08
N ALA A 4 -7.59 1.68 -14.43
CA ALA A 4 -7.17 2.28 -13.17
C ALA A 4 -7.09 1.19 -12.09
N MET A 5 -5.93 1.07 -11.42
CA MET A 5 -5.77 0.10 -10.33
C MET A 5 -6.88 0.26 -9.29
N VAL A 6 -7.49 -0.86 -8.90
CA VAL A 6 -8.64 -0.91 -7.99
C VAL A 6 -8.24 -0.59 -6.54
N ALA A 7 -9.17 -0.02 -5.79
CA ALA A 7 -9.16 -0.02 -4.32
C ALA A 7 -10.02 -1.20 -3.82
N LEU A 8 -9.46 -2.05 -2.98
CA LEU A 8 -10.21 -3.12 -2.31
C LEU A 8 -11.08 -2.50 -1.20
N LYS A 9 -12.26 -3.07 -1.01
CA LYS A 9 -13.33 -2.47 -0.18
C LYS A 9 -13.25 -2.85 1.30
N SER A 10 -12.60 -3.96 1.61
CA SER A 10 -12.53 -4.46 3.00
C SER A 10 -11.14 -4.96 3.40
N ALA A 11 -10.92 -5.08 4.70
CA ALA A 11 -9.71 -5.69 5.26
C ALA A 11 -9.56 -7.15 4.82
N ASP A 12 -10.66 -7.86 4.66
CA ASP A 12 -10.65 -9.28 4.27
C ASP A 12 -10.24 -9.44 2.80
N GLU A 13 -10.66 -8.53 1.92
CA GLU A 13 -10.17 -8.50 0.53
C GLU A 13 -8.65 -8.23 0.48
N VAL A 14 -8.16 -7.30 1.29
CA VAL A 14 -6.72 -6.99 1.39
C VAL A 14 -5.94 -8.21 1.92
N LYS A 15 -6.49 -8.90 2.92
CA LYS A 15 -5.91 -10.13 3.48
C LYS A 15 -5.95 -11.30 2.49
N ALA A 16 -7.01 -11.42 1.68
CA ALA A 16 -7.11 -12.45 0.65
C ALA A 16 -5.96 -12.36 -0.36
N VAL A 17 -5.67 -11.16 -0.88
CA VAL A 17 -4.51 -10.95 -1.75
C VAL A 17 -3.19 -11.23 -1.01
N SER A 18 -3.07 -10.79 0.25
CA SER A 18 -1.90 -11.07 1.09
C SER A 18 -1.68 -12.57 1.30
N ALA A 19 -2.74 -13.36 1.44
CA ALA A 19 -2.67 -14.82 1.55
C ALA A 19 -2.14 -15.48 0.26
N GLU A 20 -2.55 -14.98 -0.90
CA GLU A 20 -1.99 -15.45 -2.17
C GLU A 20 -0.50 -15.09 -2.32
N LEU A 21 -0.10 -13.89 -1.90
CA LEU A 21 1.30 -13.47 -1.88
C LEU A 21 2.14 -14.34 -0.91
N ALA A 22 1.56 -14.81 0.19
CA ALA A 22 2.22 -15.69 1.15
C ALA A 22 2.57 -17.09 0.58
N LYS A 23 1.93 -17.50 -0.51
CA LYS A 23 2.24 -18.77 -1.20
C LYS A 23 3.57 -18.76 -1.94
N ASN A 24 4.20 -17.59 -2.06
CA ASN A 24 5.55 -17.46 -2.63
C ASN A 24 6.59 -17.96 -1.62
N LYS A 25 7.03 -19.22 -1.78
CA LYS A 25 8.01 -19.87 -0.89
C LYS A 25 9.46 -19.38 -1.08
N ARG A 26 9.74 -18.59 -2.12
CA ARG A 26 11.09 -18.10 -2.39
C ARG A 26 11.44 -16.86 -1.58
N THR A 27 10.43 -16.01 -1.31
CA THR A 27 10.61 -14.75 -0.58
C THR A 27 9.27 -14.26 -0.02
N ASN A 28 9.31 -13.67 1.16
CA ASN A 28 8.17 -12.96 1.76
C ASN A 28 8.08 -11.49 1.29
N LEU A 29 9.01 -11.03 0.44
CA LEU A 29 9.16 -9.63 0.03
C LEU A 29 7.85 -9.01 -0.46
N PHE A 30 7.18 -9.66 -1.41
CA PHE A 30 5.97 -9.11 -2.02
C PHE A 30 4.82 -8.96 -1.02
N ARG A 31 4.63 -9.95 -0.13
CA ARG A 31 3.66 -9.89 0.96
C ARG A 31 4.01 -8.78 1.95
N CYS A 32 5.27 -8.68 2.36
CA CYS A 32 5.73 -7.64 3.27
C CYS A 32 5.60 -6.25 2.68
N LEU A 33 5.92 -6.06 1.39
CA LEU A 33 5.75 -4.79 0.70
C LEU A 33 4.26 -4.42 0.56
N TRP A 34 3.39 -5.38 0.24
CA TRP A 34 1.94 -5.21 0.22
C TRP A 34 1.41 -4.68 1.55
N ALA A 35 1.76 -5.36 2.64
CA ALA A 35 1.37 -4.98 3.99
C ALA A 35 1.96 -3.62 4.39
N MET A 36 3.24 -3.36 4.08
CA MET A 36 3.89 -2.08 4.37
C MET A 36 3.21 -0.92 3.63
N GLN A 37 2.84 -1.08 2.36
CA GLN A 37 2.13 -0.05 1.61
C GLN A 37 0.72 0.20 2.17
N PHE A 38 0.03 -0.84 2.63
CA PHE A 38 -1.26 -0.69 3.30
C PHE A 38 -1.11 0.04 4.64
N GLU A 39 -0.18 -0.40 5.50
CA GLU A 39 0.02 0.19 6.83
C GLU A 39 0.46 1.66 6.75
N SER A 40 1.45 1.95 5.94
CA SER A 40 2.04 3.29 5.84
C SER A 40 1.29 4.23 4.91
N ALA A 41 0.45 3.70 4.04
CA ALA A 41 -0.17 4.42 2.92
C ALA A 41 0.84 5.13 2.00
N LEU A 42 2.11 4.71 1.95
CA LEU A 42 3.14 5.28 1.09
C LEU A 42 2.90 4.91 -0.40
N ARG A 43 3.36 5.77 -1.30
CA ARG A 43 3.44 5.43 -2.73
C ARG A 43 4.44 4.29 -2.93
N PHE A 44 4.27 3.50 -3.98
CA PHE A 44 5.18 2.41 -4.30
C PHE A 44 6.65 2.87 -4.33
N GLY A 45 6.96 3.95 -5.06
CA GLY A 45 8.33 4.46 -5.18
C GLY A 45 8.95 4.88 -3.84
N ASP A 46 8.13 5.38 -2.91
CA ASP A 46 8.58 5.75 -1.57
C ASP A 46 8.71 4.50 -0.66
N ALA A 47 7.74 3.58 -0.74
CA ALA A 47 7.72 2.37 0.11
C ALA A 47 8.86 1.41 -0.22
N VAL A 48 9.16 1.20 -1.50
CA VAL A 48 10.19 0.26 -1.94
C VAL A 48 11.61 0.70 -1.56
N LYS A 49 11.80 2.00 -1.35
CA LYS A 49 13.08 2.62 -0.92
C LYS A 49 13.24 2.75 0.59
N LEU A 50 12.36 2.15 1.39
CA LEU A 50 12.53 2.13 2.85
C LEU A 50 13.79 1.38 3.24
N THR A 51 14.56 1.96 4.16
CA THR A 51 15.84 1.42 4.64
C THR A 51 15.72 0.87 6.06
N TRP A 52 16.63 -0.01 6.43
CA TRP A 52 16.70 -0.59 7.77
C TRP A 52 16.87 0.47 8.86
N ASP A 53 17.70 1.49 8.61
CA ASP A 53 18.00 2.57 9.56
C ASP A 53 16.78 3.42 9.90
N GLN A 54 15.80 3.52 8.99
CA GLN A 54 14.56 4.23 9.26
C GLN A 54 13.70 3.55 10.34
N PHE A 55 13.94 2.28 10.61
CA PHE A 55 13.27 1.50 11.66
C PHE A 55 14.19 1.14 12.84
N ALA A 56 15.31 1.84 13.01
CA ALA A 56 16.17 1.67 14.16
C ALA A 56 15.42 1.90 15.48
N GLU A 57 15.98 1.41 16.57
CA GLU A 57 15.43 1.58 17.92
C GLU A 57 15.23 3.08 18.23
N GLY A 58 14.15 3.40 18.95
CA GLY A 58 13.78 4.78 19.30
C GLY A 58 13.12 5.59 18.18
N LYS A 59 13.14 5.16 16.94
CA LYS A 59 12.41 5.84 15.84
C LYS A 59 10.91 5.63 15.98
N THR A 60 10.15 6.72 16.04
CA THR A 60 8.67 6.69 16.11
C THR A 60 8.00 7.10 14.82
N HIS A 61 8.74 7.77 13.91
CA HIS A 61 8.22 8.25 12.64
C HIS A 61 9.23 8.03 11.51
N LEU A 62 8.69 7.71 10.34
CA LEU A 62 9.41 7.81 9.07
C LEU A 62 9.37 9.26 8.58
N SER A 63 10.48 9.77 8.06
CA SER A 63 10.55 11.04 7.35
C SER A 63 10.94 10.75 5.91
N ILE A 64 9.96 10.77 5.01
CA ILE A 64 10.13 10.38 3.60
C ILE A 64 10.12 11.63 2.73
N LYS A 65 11.21 11.89 2.01
CA LYS A 65 11.21 12.87 0.92
C LYS A 65 10.52 12.22 -0.28
N GLN A 66 9.27 12.61 -0.52
CA GLN A 66 8.46 12.02 -1.59
C GLN A 66 9.10 12.26 -2.96
N GLU A 67 9.30 11.21 -3.73
CA GLU A 67 9.94 11.29 -5.06
C GLU A 67 9.15 12.19 -6.03
N LYS A 68 7.81 12.08 -6.03
CA LYS A 68 6.94 12.84 -6.94
C LYS A 68 6.84 14.33 -6.61
N THR A 69 6.94 14.73 -5.34
CA THR A 69 6.63 16.11 -4.90
C THR A 69 7.80 16.84 -4.25
N GLY A 70 8.87 16.12 -3.90
CA GLY A 70 10.01 16.62 -3.14
C GLY A 70 9.70 16.99 -1.68
N LYS A 71 8.43 16.94 -1.25
CA LYS A 71 8.01 17.31 0.10
C LYS A 71 8.36 16.23 1.10
N ILE A 72 8.67 16.63 2.33
CA ILE A 72 8.85 15.69 3.45
C ILE A 72 7.48 15.25 3.94
N HIS A 73 7.25 13.94 3.92
CA HIS A 73 6.06 13.29 4.44
C HIS A 73 6.42 12.49 5.69
N LYS A 74 5.76 12.78 6.81
CA LYS A 74 5.95 12.06 8.08
C LYS A 74 4.87 11.02 8.25
N VAL A 75 5.27 9.79 8.57
CA VAL A 75 4.39 8.64 8.82
C VAL A 75 4.77 8.01 10.15
N ALA A 76 3.80 7.83 11.05
CA ALA A 76 4.04 7.14 12.32
C ALA A 76 4.39 5.67 12.06
N ILE A 77 5.39 5.15 12.77
CA ILE A 77 5.77 3.74 12.71
C ILE A 77 4.84 2.95 13.63
N THR A 78 3.99 2.12 13.04
CA THR A 78 3.07 1.25 13.79
C THR A 78 3.75 -0.04 14.24
N PRO A 79 3.21 -0.74 15.27
CA PRO A 79 3.68 -2.08 15.63
C PRO A 79 3.63 -3.06 14.44
N ALA A 80 2.58 -2.99 13.61
CA ALA A 80 2.46 -3.81 12.41
C ALA A 80 3.61 -3.57 11.42
N MET A 81 4.01 -2.30 11.19
CA MET A 81 5.17 -1.99 10.35
C MET A 81 6.47 -2.56 10.92
N ARG A 82 6.67 -2.54 12.24
CA ARG A 82 7.83 -3.18 12.89
C ARG A 82 7.84 -4.70 12.70
N SER A 83 6.68 -5.35 12.83
CA SER A 83 6.56 -6.79 12.59
C SER A 83 6.89 -7.16 11.13
N ILE A 84 6.47 -6.32 10.17
CA ILE A 84 6.82 -6.50 8.75
C ILE A 84 8.33 -6.40 8.54
N VAL A 85 8.98 -5.40 9.13
CA VAL A 85 10.45 -5.22 9.04
C VAL A 85 11.17 -6.37 9.70
N GLN A 86 10.67 -6.86 10.84
CA GLN A 86 11.25 -8.03 11.52
C GLN A 86 11.18 -9.29 10.65
N ALA A 87 10.03 -9.57 10.02
CA ALA A 87 9.89 -10.68 9.08
C ALA A 87 10.84 -10.58 7.88
N ARG A 88 11.15 -9.36 7.43
CA ARG A 88 12.17 -9.15 6.39
C ARG A 88 13.58 -9.37 6.91
N ARG A 89 13.89 -9.00 8.16
CA ARG A 89 15.19 -9.27 8.79
C ARG A 89 15.45 -10.75 8.97
N GLU A 90 14.44 -11.51 9.38
CA GLU A 90 14.54 -12.97 9.52
C GLU A 90 14.83 -13.65 8.18
N GLU A 91 14.18 -13.25 7.11
CA GLU A 91 14.51 -13.72 5.76
C GLU A 91 15.92 -13.27 5.32
N ALA A 92 16.38 -12.10 5.79
CA ALA A 92 17.70 -11.55 5.47
C ALA A 92 18.84 -12.28 6.19
N ALA A 93 18.61 -12.81 7.40
CA ALA A 93 19.65 -13.38 8.26
C ALA A 93 20.42 -14.51 7.58
N ASP A 94 19.76 -15.28 6.71
CA ASP A 94 20.35 -16.42 6.01
C ASP A 94 20.94 -16.06 4.63
N ARG A 95 20.98 -14.76 4.26
CA ARG A 95 21.31 -14.36 2.90
C ARG A 95 22.27 -13.16 2.83
N PRO A 96 23.49 -13.33 2.33
CA PRO A 96 24.57 -12.33 2.43
C PRO A 96 24.42 -11.08 1.54
N CYS A 97 23.35 -10.95 0.74
CA CYS A 97 23.20 -9.90 -0.28
C CYS A 97 22.09 -8.87 0.01
N PHE A 98 21.71 -8.68 1.27
CA PHE A 98 20.79 -7.62 1.63
C PHE A 98 21.53 -6.27 1.67
N GLY A 99 21.15 -5.37 0.74
CA GLY A 99 21.61 -3.99 0.76
C GLY A 99 20.95 -3.15 1.87
N GLU A 100 21.00 -1.83 1.73
CA GLU A 100 20.39 -0.89 2.68
C GLU A 100 18.83 -0.93 2.66
N TYR A 101 18.22 -1.42 1.57
CA TYR A 101 16.78 -1.40 1.37
C TYR A 101 16.08 -2.65 1.92
N ILE A 102 14.98 -2.44 2.67
CA ILE A 102 14.16 -3.52 3.24
C ILE A 102 13.54 -4.40 2.13
N PHE A 103 13.16 -3.77 1.02
CA PHE A 103 12.46 -4.42 -0.10
C PHE A 103 13.38 -4.66 -1.31
N SER A 104 14.56 -5.19 -1.02
CA SER A 104 15.48 -5.73 -2.03
C SER A 104 15.35 -7.25 -2.13
N LEU A 105 15.59 -7.79 -3.33
CA LEU A 105 15.75 -9.24 -3.52
C LEU A 105 17.14 -9.66 -3.07
N SER A 106 17.21 -10.80 -2.40
CA SER A 106 18.48 -11.36 -1.89
C SER A 106 19.19 -12.23 -2.93
N ASP A 107 19.21 -11.79 -4.19
CA ASP A 107 19.98 -12.46 -5.22
C ASP A 107 21.16 -11.59 -5.69
N LEU A 108 22.19 -12.26 -6.21
CA LEU A 108 23.40 -11.59 -6.71
C LEU A 108 23.13 -10.62 -7.86
N ARG A 109 22.00 -10.80 -8.56
CA ARG A 109 21.62 -9.95 -9.71
C ARG A 109 21.03 -8.64 -9.27
N SER A 110 20.31 -8.62 -8.14
CA SER A 110 19.68 -7.40 -7.60
C SER A 110 20.68 -6.42 -7.00
N LYS A 111 21.89 -6.91 -6.61
CA LYS A 111 22.93 -6.11 -5.96
C LYS A 111 22.42 -5.25 -4.80
N GLY A 112 21.45 -5.75 -4.04
CA GLY A 112 20.81 -5.02 -2.93
C GLY A 112 19.92 -3.86 -3.37
N GLN A 113 19.61 -3.70 -4.66
CA GLN A 113 18.70 -2.67 -5.14
C GLN A 113 17.25 -3.00 -4.81
N PRO A 114 16.37 -1.99 -4.68
CA PRO A 114 14.95 -2.21 -4.47
C PRO A 114 14.33 -3.06 -5.57
N VAL A 115 13.31 -3.85 -5.21
CA VAL A 115 12.54 -4.64 -6.19
C VAL A 115 11.94 -3.73 -7.25
N SER A 116 12.00 -4.17 -8.50
CA SER A 116 11.51 -3.38 -9.64
C SER A 116 9.97 -3.25 -9.64
N HIS A 117 9.48 -2.14 -10.18
CA HIS A 117 8.04 -1.90 -10.32
C HIS A 117 7.34 -3.00 -11.13
N ASN A 118 7.97 -3.43 -12.23
CA ASN A 118 7.40 -4.48 -13.09
C ASN A 118 7.27 -5.83 -12.36
N ALA A 119 8.25 -6.21 -11.53
CA ALA A 119 8.16 -7.42 -10.73
C ALA A 119 6.98 -7.36 -9.74
N VAL A 120 6.78 -6.20 -9.09
CA VAL A 120 5.66 -5.99 -8.17
C VAL A 120 4.32 -5.99 -8.89
N LEU A 121 4.20 -5.30 -10.02
CA LEU A 121 2.96 -5.30 -10.83
C LEU A 121 2.58 -6.71 -11.26
N THR A 122 3.55 -7.48 -11.74
CA THR A 122 3.33 -8.87 -12.18
C THR A 122 2.84 -9.74 -11.03
N GLU A 123 3.52 -9.70 -9.87
CA GLU A 123 3.17 -10.57 -8.75
C GLU A 123 1.86 -10.13 -8.08
N TYR A 124 1.63 -8.82 -7.89
CA TYR A 124 0.37 -8.31 -7.33
C TYR A 124 -0.83 -8.62 -8.25
N GLY A 125 -0.70 -8.38 -9.54
CA GLY A 125 -1.76 -8.68 -10.51
C GLY A 125 -2.09 -10.16 -10.58
N LYS A 126 -1.07 -11.04 -10.54
CA LYS A 126 -1.24 -12.50 -10.52
C LYS A 126 -1.97 -12.96 -9.23
N CYS A 127 -1.52 -12.48 -8.07
CA CYS A 127 -2.11 -12.85 -6.78
C CYS A 127 -3.50 -12.23 -6.61
N GLY A 128 -3.72 -11.00 -7.10
CA GLY A 128 -5.04 -10.38 -7.14
C GLY A 128 -6.06 -11.24 -7.90
N ARG A 129 -5.71 -11.65 -9.13
CA ARG A 129 -6.59 -12.54 -9.93
C ARG A 129 -6.88 -13.88 -9.25
N ARG A 130 -5.90 -14.47 -8.57
CA ARG A 130 -6.10 -15.70 -7.79
C ARG A 130 -7.02 -15.51 -6.59
N ALA A 131 -6.99 -14.33 -5.99
CA ALA A 131 -7.90 -13.93 -4.92
C ALA A 131 -9.28 -13.47 -5.41
N GLY A 132 -9.53 -13.47 -6.75
CA GLY A 132 -10.81 -13.08 -7.35
C GLY A 132 -10.90 -11.60 -7.72
N PHE A 133 -9.80 -10.83 -7.66
CA PHE A 133 -9.80 -9.40 -7.95
C PHE A 133 -9.05 -9.06 -9.24
N GLN A 134 -9.67 -8.26 -10.10
CA GLN A 134 -9.04 -7.70 -11.29
C GLN A 134 -8.32 -6.39 -10.97
N ASP A 135 -7.42 -5.95 -11.85
CA ASP A 135 -6.74 -4.64 -11.81
C ASP A 135 -6.00 -4.32 -10.49
N VAL A 136 -5.58 -5.37 -9.77
CA VAL A 136 -4.73 -5.25 -8.58
C VAL A 136 -3.30 -4.89 -9.00
N GLY A 137 -2.75 -3.84 -8.42
CA GLY A 137 -1.42 -3.36 -8.76
C GLY A 137 -0.73 -2.61 -7.61
N SER A 138 0.37 -1.92 -7.94
CA SER A 138 1.27 -1.30 -6.97
C SER A 138 0.63 -0.17 -6.14
N HIS A 139 -0.49 0.40 -6.58
CA HIS A 139 -1.24 1.42 -5.82
C HIS A 139 -2.43 0.85 -5.04
N THR A 140 -2.83 -0.38 -5.30
CA THR A 140 -4.01 -1.01 -4.67
C THR A 140 -3.95 -0.97 -3.13
N PRO A 141 -2.86 -1.38 -2.44
CA PRO A 141 -2.85 -1.37 -0.98
C PRO A 141 -3.09 0.02 -0.38
N ARG A 142 -2.44 1.03 -0.95
CA ARG A 142 -2.56 2.41 -0.53
C ARG A 142 -3.94 3.00 -0.82
N LYS A 143 -4.52 2.72 -1.99
CA LYS A 143 -5.88 3.11 -2.34
C LYS A 143 -6.89 2.49 -1.38
N SER A 144 -6.74 1.19 -1.11
CA SER A 144 -7.60 0.45 -0.19
C SER A 144 -7.55 1.02 1.22
N LYS A 145 -6.37 1.36 1.75
CA LYS A 145 -6.23 2.04 3.05
C LYS A 145 -7.00 3.35 3.08
N GLY A 146 -6.83 4.20 2.08
CA GLY A 146 -7.53 5.48 1.99
C GLY A 146 -9.05 5.33 1.91
N ARG A 147 -9.53 4.38 1.09
CA ARG A 147 -10.95 4.07 0.94
C ARG A 147 -11.55 3.58 2.25
N MET A 148 -10.94 2.60 2.89
CA MET A 148 -11.43 2.04 4.16
C MET A 148 -11.45 3.09 5.28
N LEU A 149 -10.47 3.99 5.35
CA LEU A 149 -10.50 5.09 6.31
C LEU A 149 -11.69 6.01 6.06
N PHE A 150 -11.98 6.33 4.80
CA PHE A 150 -13.12 7.17 4.43
C PHE A 150 -14.45 6.51 4.77
N GLU A 151 -14.65 5.25 4.39
CA GLU A 151 -15.86 4.46 4.70
C GLU A 151 -16.07 4.25 6.21
N ASN A 152 -14.99 4.30 7.01
CA ASN A 152 -15.07 4.29 8.48
C ASN A 152 -15.18 5.69 9.09
N GLY A 153 -15.53 6.71 8.32
CA GLY A 153 -15.84 8.06 8.82
C GLY A 153 -14.63 8.92 9.16
N ALA A 154 -13.41 8.54 8.77
CA ALA A 154 -12.26 9.41 9.01
C ALA A 154 -12.38 10.72 8.20
N PRO A 155 -12.08 11.89 8.78
CA PRO A 155 -12.14 13.17 8.07
C PRO A 155 -11.28 13.16 6.82
N LEU A 156 -11.84 13.65 5.71
CA LEU A 156 -11.19 13.62 4.40
C LEU A 156 -9.85 14.37 4.37
N GLU A 157 -9.72 15.44 5.15
CA GLU A 157 -8.50 16.21 5.32
C GLU A 157 -7.39 15.36 5.96
N HIS A 158 -7.73 14.51 6.92
CA HIS A 158 -6.78 13.60 7.55
C HIS A 158 -6.31 12.52 6.56
N ILE A 159 -7.23 11.98 5.75
CA ILE A 159 -6.90 11.02 4.70
C ILE A 159 -6.02 11.69 3.62
N THR A 160 -6.37 12.93 3.23
CA THR A 160 -5.58 13.72 2.28
C THR A 160 -4.15 13.91 2.76
N LYS A 161 -3.97 14.25 4.05
CA LYS A 161 -2.66 14.40 4.69
C LYS A 161 -1.93 13.06 4.76
N LEU A 162 -2.58 11.98 5.18
CA LEU A 162 -2.00 10.65 5.26
C LEU A 162 -1.52 10.16 3.89
N LEU A 163 -2.32 10.37 2.86
CA LEU A 163 -1.96 10.02 1.49
C LEU A 163 -1.00 11.03 0.85
N GLY A 164 -0.68 12.17 1.48
CA GLY A 164 0.13 13.21 0.88
C GLY A 164 -0.40 13.64 -0.50
N GLN A 165 -1.73 13.79 -0.61
CA GLN A 165 -2.42 14.31 -1.78
C GLN A 165 -2.47 15.85 -1.73
N ALA A 166 -2.73 16.49 -2.88
CA ALA A 166 -2.71 17.95 -2.98
C ALA A 166 -3.95 18.59 -2.36
N ASN A 167 -5.11 17.94 -2.48
CA ASN A 167 -6.39 18.45 -1.99
C ASN A 167 -7.40 17.29 -1.79
N PRO A 168 -8.53 17.54 -1.08
CA PRO A 168 -9.57 16.55 -0.83
C PRO A 168 -10.21 15.97 -2.10
N ALA A 169 -10.48 16.78 -3.12
CA ALA A 169 -11.08 16.30 -4.37
C ALA A 169 -10.21 15.27 -5.08
N SER A 170 -8.89 15.52 -5.14
CA SER A 170 -7.92 14.53 -5.65
C SER A 170 -7.91 13.25 -4.81
N THR A 171 -8.16 13.36 -3.51
CA THR A 171 -8.20 12.22 -2.59
C THR A 171 -9.41 11.34 -2.87
N LEU A 172 -10.61 11.92 -3.00
CA LEU A 172 -11.83 11.19 -3.33
C LEU A 172 -11.68 10.43 -4.65
N PHE A 173 -11.26 11.12 -5.70
CA PHE A 173 -10.99 10.47 -6.98
C PHE A 173 -9.96 9.34 -6.86
N TYR A 174 -8.88 9.56 -6.11
CA TYR A 174 -7.81 8.57 -5.93
C TYR A 174 -8.28 7.30 -5.23
N ILE A 175 -9.15 7.41 -4.20
CA ILE A 175 -9.68 6.27 -3.46
C ILE A 175 -10.90 5.62 -4.13
N GLY A 176 -11.30 6.11 -5.30
CA GLY A 176 -12.35 5.51 -6.13
C GLY A 176 -13.77 5.99 -5.82
N PHE A 177 -13.91 7.15 -5.18
CA PHE A 177 -15.20 7.84 -5.08
C PHE A 177 -15.46 8.61 -6.36
N THR A 178 -16.42 8.13 -7.14
CA THR A 178 -16.84 8.69 -8.43
C THR A 178 -18.25 9.31 -8.30
N GLN A 179 -18.73 9.96 -9.36
CA GLN A 179 -20.10 10.42 -9.44
C GLN A 179 -21.10 9.26 -9.23
N GLU A 180 -20.84 8.11 -9.82
CA GLU A 180 -21.64 6.89 -9.64
C GLU A 180 -21.80 6.50 -8.16
N THR A 181 -20.73 6.63 -7.36
CA THR A 181 -20.79 6.40 -5.91
C THR A 181 -21.67 7.44 -5.21
N ALA A 182 -21.60 8.70 -5.63
CA ALA A 182 -22.44 9.78 -5.08
C ALA A 182 -23.91 9.56 -5.42
N ASP A 183 -24.20 9.11 -6.64
CA ASP A 183 -25.56 8.81 -7.11
C ASP A 183 -26.16 7.64 -6.31
N THR A 184 -25.39 6.55 -6.09
CA THR A 184 -25.80 5.43 -5.24
C THR A 184 -26.13 5.87 -3.82
N LEU A 185 -25.27 6.70 -3.20
CA LEU A 185 -25.54 7.24 -1.87
C LEU A 185 -26.81 8.11 -1.84
N SER A 186 -27.05 8.89 -2.88
CA SER A 186 -28.26 9.70 -3.00
C SER A 186 -29.53 8.84 -3.05
N GLU A 187 -29.48 7.71 -3.74
CA GLU A 187 -30.58 6.74 -3.82
C GLU A 187 -30.79 6.05 -2.46
N GLU A 188 -29.71 5.61 -1.79
CA GLU A 188 -29.78 4.93 -0.49
C GLU A 188 -30.39 5.83 0.61
N PHE A 189 -30.16 7.14 0.54
CA PHE A 189 -30.69 8.12 1.51
C PHE A 189 -31.89 8.92 0.97
N SER A 190 -32.59 8.39 -0.02
CA SER A 190 -33.82 8.98 -0.54
C SER A 190 -35.01 8.74 0.42
N LEU A 191 -35.87 9.71 0.53
CA LEU A 191 -37.17 9.56 1.25
C LEU A 191 -38.16 8.70 0.46
N GLY A 192 -37.85 8.29 -0.76
CA GLY A 192 -38.73 7.55 -1.65
C GLY A 192 -39.77 8.47 -2.28
N GLU A 193 -40.89 7.88 -2.73
CA GLU A 193 -42.00 8.61 -3.39
C GLU A 193 -43.05 9.09 -2.40
N GLU A 194 -42.96 8.71 -1.11
CA GLU A 194 -43.94 9.03 -0.05
C GLU A 194 -43.46 10.21 0.83
N TRP A 195 -43.34 11.40 0.26
CA TRP A 195 -42.98 12.64 0.99
C TRP A 195 -44.15 13.64 1.07
#